data_df78430317cd3f74b003d877954f2c5d
#
_entry.id   df78430317cd3f74b003d877954f2c5d
#
_cell.length_a   1.000
_cell.length_b   1.000
_cell.length_c   1.000
_cell.angle_alpha   90.00
_cell.angle_beta   90.00
_cell.angle_gamma   90.00
#
_symmetry.space_group_name_H-M   'P 1'
#
loop_
_entity.id
_entity.type
_entity.pdbx_description
1 polymer ?
#
loop_
_entity_poly.entity_id
_entity_poly.type
_entity_poly.pdbx_seq_one_letter_code
_entity_poly.pdbx_strand_id
1 'polypeptide(L)'
;MLTKSDNHLLKGIAILSIMLHNLLHLLPGAVAENEFTFSARNIQRVLFEFHHSQEVWRMVASVFSHFGHYGVPIFLFLSGYGLVMKYEKSPVQAPSILSFLWQHMKKLWGLMIPGFVVALFFLIDWHTFTLSFGKSNPWLTLAFLGNFFEFDTLLYGPWWFFSLMLQFYLLYRLVFYRWRNPLFLWRLVVLSLVLMWWANDVHLQLSISQSSLLRYIRVSALGHLLPFAIGISTARESGRVKLVQWHKACPNSLRNILAILTSLLGVVLLYYSAFHFTFWLFSPLFAIMAVVPWTTLLQRPALRLGWEHWGFYSSALFVYHPIIRAEILPRATQAAARNDVATLGWSIVLFLTLAY
;
A
#
# COMPACT_ATOMS: atom_id res chain seq x y z
N MET A 1 -8.38 -20.68 2.63
CA MET A 1 -8.57 -19.55 3.56
C MET A 1 -7.20 -19.06 4.00
N LEU A 2 -6.98 -17.74 4.04
CA LEU A 2 -5.75 -17.20 4.61
C LEU A 2 -5.76 -17.40 6.13
N THR A 3 -4.68 -17.93 6.65
CA THR A 3 -4.45 -18.10 8.09
C THR A 3 -3.96 -16.76 8.72
N LYS A 4 -3.89 -16.69 10.04
CA LYS A 4 -3.29 -15.53 10.73
C LYS A 4 -1.82 -15.36 10.33
N SER A 5 -1.08 -16.45 10.21
CA SER A 5 0.31 -16.50 9.75
C SER A 5 0.44 -15.97 8.30
N ASP A 6 -0.44 -16.40 7.36
CA ASP A 6 -0.46 -15.86 6.00
C ASP A 6 -0.70 -14.33 5.96
N ASN A 7 -1.59 -13.85 6.83
CA ASN A 7 -1.87 -12.41 6.94
C ASN A 7 -0.61 -11.65 7.40
N HIS A 8 0.11 -12.17 8.42
CA HIS A 8 1.36 -11.53 8.88
C HIS A 8 2.45 -11.60 7.81
N LEU A 9 2.63 -12.73 7.13
CA LEU A 9 3.57 -12.87 6.01
C LEU A 9 3.33 -11.79 4.93
N LEU A 10 2.09 -11.68 4.45
CA LEU A 10 1.74 -10.73 3.40
C LEU A 10 1.92 -9.28 3.85
N LYS A 11 1.55 -8.96 5.10
CA LYS A 11 1.78 -7.63 5.68
C LYS A 11 3.27 -7.31 5.83
N GLY A 12 4.10 -8.30 6.17
CA GLY A 12 5.55 -8.13 6.28
C GLY A 12 6.19 -7.76 4.94
N ILE A 13 5.85 -8.50 3.89
CA ILE A 13 6.30 -8.19 2.52
C ILE A 13 5.84 -6.78 2.11
N ALA A 14 4.57 -6.48 2.34
CA ALA A 14 3.97 -5.21 1.95
C ALA A 14 4.59 -4.01 2.68
N ILE A 15 4.77 -4.10 4.01
CA ILE A 15 5.31 -2.97 4.79
C ILE A 15 6.76 -2.68 4.44
N LEU A 16 7.60 -3.71 4.26
CA LEU A 16 8.98 -3.51 3.85
C LEU A 16 9.08 -2.89 2.46
N SER A 17 8.25 -3.33 1.50
CA SER A 17 8.17 -2.70 0.18
C SER A 17 7.80 -1.21 0.27
N ILE A 18 6.80 -0.86 1.08
CA ILE A 18 6.36 0.53 1.27
C ILE A 18 7.45 1.36 1.94
N MET A 19 8.11 0.85 2.97
CA MET A 19 9.16 1.58 3.68
C MET A 19 10.34 1.87 2.76
N LEU A 20 10.81 0.87 2.01
CA LEU A 20 11.91 1.03 1.04
C LEU A 20 11.50 1.99 -0.08
N HIS A 21 10.29 1.87 -0.64
CA HIS A 21 9.77 2.85 -1.60
C HIS A 21 9.84 4.26 -1.04
N ASN A 22 9.26 4.48 0.13
CA ASN A 22 9.15 5.80 0.75
C ASN A 22 10.51 6.46 1.08
N LEU A 23 11.56 5.68 1.29
CA LEU A 23 12.91 6.21 1.46
C LEU A 23 13.60 6.43 0.11
N LEU A 24 13.60 5.40 -0.74
CA LEU A 24 14.45 5.35 -1.92
C LEU A 24 13.96 6.25 -3.05
N HIS A 25 12.63 6.47 -3.21
CA HIS A 25 12.09 7.35 -4.25
C HIS A 25 12.39 8.84 -4.02
N LEU A 26 12.85 9.21 -2.82
CA LEU A 26 13.25 10.59 -2.48
C LEU A 26 14.75 10.84 -2.67
N LEU A 27 15.54 9.82 -2.99
CA LEU A 27 16.97 9.98 -3.22
C LEU A 27 17.25 10.69 -4.55
N PRO A 28 18.37 11.42 -4.67
CA PRO A 28 18.76 12.07 -5.91
C PRO A 28 18.85 11.07 -7.07
N GLY A 29 18.23 11.42 -8.17
CA GLY A 29 18.20 10.57 -9.35
C GLY A 29 17.20 9.41 -9.32
N ALA A 30 16.52 9.19 -8.21
CA ALA A 30 15.51 8.13 -8.10
C ALA A 30 14.28 8.37 -8.98
N VAL A 31 13.51 7.30 -9.16
CA VAL A 31 12.26 7.33 -9.92
C VAL A 31 11.15 7.93 -9.06
N ALA A 32 10.53 9.01 -9.53
CA ALA A 32 9.43 9.68 -8.83
C ALA A 32 8.08 8.98 -9.07
N GLU A 33 8.01 7.68 -8.76
CA GLU A 33 6.78 6.90 -8.90
C GLU A 33 5.91 7.04 -7.64
N ASN A 34 4.60 6.94 -7.84
CA ASN A 34 3.63 6.93 -6.76
C ASN A 34 2.33 6.24 -7.21
N GLU A 35 1.43 5.99 -6.28
CA GLU A 35 0.14 5.33 -6.52
C GLU A 35 -0.93 6.24 -7.14
N PHE A 36 -0.67 7.53 -7.33
CA PHE A 36 -1.71 8.52 -7.71
C PHE A 36 -1.62 8.97 -9.15
N THR A 37 -0.43 8.91 -9.75
CA THR A 37 -0.18 9.40 -11.11
C THR A 37 0.52 8.35 -11.95
N PHE A 38 0.16 8.28 -13.22
CA PHE A 38 0.82 7.40 -14.18
C PHE A 38 1.89 8.16 -14.96
N SER A 39 3.06 7.55 -15.10
CA SER A 39 4.12 8.06 -15.96
C SER A 39 4.97 6.92 -16.53
N ALA A 40 4.83 6.67 -17.84
CA ALA A 40 5.69 5.69 -18.52
C ALA A 40 7.18 6.07 -18.53
N ARG A 41 7.53 7.35 -18.28
CA ARG A 41 8.92 7.78 -18.12
C ARG A 41 9.60 7.15 -16.93
N ASN A 42 8.83 6.81 -15.89
CA ASN A 42 9.37 6.24 -14.67
C ASN A 42 9.95 4.85 -14.89
N ILE A 43 9.26 3.98 -15.63
CA ILE A 43 9.80 2.65 -15.96
C ILE A 43 10.98 2.76 -16.96
N GLN A 44 10.95 3.72 -17.90
CA GLN A 44 12.08 3.98 -18.78
C GLN A 44 13.32 4.36 -17.99
N ARG A 45 13.17 5.13 -16.90
CA ARG A 45 14.27 5.47 -16.01
C ARG A 45 14.80 4.25 -15.23
N VAL A 46 13.92 3.36 -14.77
CA VAL A 46 14.36 2.07 -14.18
C VAL A 46 15.25 1.31 -15.18
N LEU A 47 14.79 1.17 -16.42
CA LEU A 47 15.55 0.50 -17.46
C LEU A 47 16.88 1.20 -17.76
N PHE A 48 16.89 2.52 -17.78
CA PHE A 48 18.13 3.30 -17.96
C PHE A 48 19.15 2.97 -16.87
N GLU A 49 18.74 2.89 -15.58
CA GLU A 49 19.65 2.52 -14.48
C GLU A 49 20.19 1.09 -14.66
N PHE A 50 19.37 0.14 -15.14
CA PHE A 50 19.83 -1.23 -15.42
C PHE A 50 20.84 -1.33 -16.55
N HIS A 51 20.74 -0.47 -17.56
CA HIS A 51 21.63 -0.51 -18.73
C HIS A 51 22.91 0.32 -18.57
N HIS A 52 22.87 1.38 -17.78
CA HIS A 52 23.95 2.37 -17.72
C HIS A 52 24.62 2.47 -16.35
N SER A 53 23.97 2.05 -15.27
CA SER A 53 24.57 2.13 -13.95
C SER A 53 25.54 0.97 -13.72
N GLN A 54 26.74 1.29 -13.26
CA GLN A 54 27.71 0.29 -12.80
C GLN A 54 27.47 -0.08 -11.33
N GLU A 55 26.54 0.60 -10.65
CA GLU A 55 26.31 0.48 -9.22
C GLU A 55 25.03 -0.28 -8.92
N VAL A 56 25.18 -1.47 -8.31
CA VAL A 56 24.06 -2.37 -7.95
C VAL A 56 23.03 -1.67 -7.07
N TRP A 57 23.47 -0.78 -6.17
CA TRP A 57 22.52 -0.08 -5.29
C TRP A 57 21.54 0.81 -6.04
N ARG A 58 21.96 1.45 -7.17
CA ARG A 58 21.08 2.27 -8.03
C ARG A 58 20.01 1.42 -8.71
N MET A 59 20.39 0.23 -9.19
CA MET A 59 19.45 -0.73 -9.76
C MET A 59 18.41 -1.15 -8.73
N VAL A 60 18.85 -1.54 -7.53
CA VAL A 60 17.97 -1.93 -6.42
C VAL A 60 17.07 -0.76 -6.00
N ALA A 61 17.65 0.44 -5.82
CA ALA A 61 16.89 1.63 -5.48
C ALA A 61 15.84 1.97 -6.53
N SER A 62 16.14 1.86 -7.83
CA SER A 62 15.20 2.14 -8.90
C SER A 62 14.01 1.16 -8.91
N VAL A 63 14.27 -0.13 -8.62
CA VAL A 63 13.21 -1.15 -8.49
C VAL A 63 12.27 -0.83 -7.33
N PHE A 64 12.80 -0.58 -6.14
CA PHE A 64 11.97 -0.27 -4.98
C PHE A 64 11.29 1.10 -5.11
N SER A 65 11.96 2.09 -5.70
CA SER A 65 11.36 3.40 -5.99
C SER A 65 10.18 3.30 -6.95
N HIS A 66 10.18 2.35 -7.88
CA HIS A 66 9.10 2.17 -8.84
C HIS A 66 8.02 1.20 -8.33
N PHE A 67 8.42 0.03 -7.81
CA PHE A 67 7.47 -1.04 -7.51
C PHE A 67 7.08 -1.16 -6.02
N GLY A 68 7.83 -0.51 -5.11
CA GLY A 68 7.62 -0.74 -3.68
C GLY A 68 6.28 -0.22 -3.14
N HIS A 69 5.68 0.81 -3.75
CA HIS A 69 4.36 1.33 -3.36
C HIS A 69 3.23 0.31 -3.58
N TYR A 70 3.42 -0.72 -4.40
CA TYR A 70 2.44 -1.80 -4.59
C TYR A 70 2.22 -2.69 -3.35
N GLY A 71 2.92 -2.44 -2.25
CA GLY A 71 2.54 -2.93 -0.93
C GLY A 71 1.17 -2.42 -0.45
N VAL A 72 0.75 -1.21 -0.88
CA VAL A 72 -0.56 -0.63 -0.51
C VAL A 72 -1.74 -1.49 -0.97
N PRO A 73 -1.84 -1.95 -2.23
CA PRO A 73 -2.85 -2.90 -2.67
C PRO A 73 -2.94 -4.18 -1.83
N ILE A 74 -1.83 -4.68 -1.31
CA ILE A 74 -1.83 -5.87 -0.44
C ILE A 74 -2.51 -5.57 0.89
N PHE A 75 -2.26 -4.41 1.50
CA PHE A 75 -2.97 -3.99 2.72
C PHE A 75 -4.46 -3.82 2.49
N LEU A 76 -4.87 -3.26 1.36
CA LEU A 76 -6.28 -3.07 1.01
C LEU A 76 -6.98 -4.41 0.74
N PHE A 77 -6.33 -5.32 0.03
CA PHE A 77 -6.80 -6.70 -0.15
C PHE A 77 -7.04 -7.38 1.21
N LEU A 78 -6.04 -7.35 2.11
CA LEU A 78 -6.14 -7.93 3.44
C LEU A 78 -7.21 -7.26 4.31
N SER A 79 -7.42 -5.95 4.14
CA SER A 79 -8.47 -5.20 4.84
C SER A 79 -9.87 -5.63 4.41
N GLY A 80 -10.12 -5.72 3.09
CA GLY A 80 -11.38 -6.23 2.56
C GLY A 80 -11.65 -7.68 2.97
N TYR A 81 -10.62 -8.54 2.86
CA TYR A 81 -10.67 -9.92 3.31
C TYR A 81 -11.01 -10.04 4.80
N GLY A 82 -10.31 -9.30 5.65
CA GLY A 82 -10.47 -9.33 7.10
C GLY A 82 -11.84 -8.85 7.57
N LEU A 83 -12.42 -7.84 6.92
CA LEU A 83 -13.77 -7.35 7.25
C LEU A 83 -14.84 -8.42 6.98
N VAL A 84 -14.77 -9.11 5.84
CA VAL A 84 -15.69 -10.21 5.53
C VAL A 84 -15.52 -11.35 6.51
N MET A 85 -14.28 -11.77 6.81
CA MET A 85 -14.02 -12.85 7.75
C MET A 85 -14.57 -12.53 9.14
N LYS A 86 -14.43 -11.26 9.58
CA LYS A 86 -14.88 -10.82 10.90
C LYS A 86 -16.40 -10.65 10.99
N TYR A 87 -17.05 -10.10 9.96
CA TYR A 87 -18.45 -9.65 10.07
C TYR A 87 -19.44 -10.43 9.22
N GLU A 88 -18.98 -11.21 8.23
CA GLU A 88 -19.86 -12.02 7.39
C GLU A 88 -19.70 -13.53 7.62
N LYS A 89 -18.49 -13.98 8.02
CA LYS A 89 -18.17 -15.41 8.27
C LYS A 89 -18.17 -15.78 9.75
N SER A 90 -18.07 -14.80 10.65
CA SER A 90 -18.16 -15.01 12.10
C SER A 90 -19.64 -15.02 12.55
N PRO A 91 -20.00 -15.77 13.62
CA PRO A 91 -21.33 -15.72 14.22
C PRO A 91 -21.66 -14.36 14.85
N VAL A 92 -20.66 -13.50 15.05
CA VAL A 92 -20.84 -12.17 15.63
C VAL A 92 -21.46 -11.24 14.59
N GLN A 93 -22.66 -10.76 14.89
CA GLN A 93 -23.33 -9.76 14.04
C GLN A 93 -22.52 -8.44 14.05
N ALA A 94 -22.48 -7.76 12.91
CA ALA A 94 -21.87 -6.43 12.84
C ALA A 94 -22.67 -5.46 13.71
N PRO A 95 -22.00 -4.64 14.53
CA PRO A 95 -22.66 -3.65 15.37
C PRO A 95 -23.40 -2.60 14.53
N SER A 96 -24.17 -1.70 15.19
CA SER A 96 -24.77 -0.56 14.52
C SER A 96 -23.73 0.25 13.73
N ILE A 97 -24.17 1.00 12.71
CA ILE A 97 -23.24 1.75 11.82
C ILE A 97 -22.33 2.66 12.64
N LEU A 98 -22.87 3.43 13.57
CA LEU A 98 -22.11 4.36 14.41
C LEU A 98 -21.12 3.61 15.30
N SER A 99 -21.55 2.52 15.95
CA SER A 99 -20.68 1.70 16.79
C SER A 99 -19.58 1.04 15.99
N PHE A 100 -19.87 0.55 14.77
CA PHE A 100 -18.88 -0.01 13.85
C PHE A 100 -17.82 1.03 13.49
N LEU A 101 -18.24 2.22 13.04
CA LEU A 101 -17.32 3.30 12.67
C LEU A 101 -16.48 3.76 13.85
N TRP A 102 -17.11 3.97 15.00
CA TRP A 102 -16.43 4.37 16.23
C TRP A 102 -15.36 3.36 16.67
N GLN A 103 -15.66 2.06 16.60
CA GLN A 103 -14.69 1.01 16.91
C GLN A 103 -13.49 1.03 15.97
N HIS A 104 -13.72 1.27 14.67
CA HIS A 104 -12.64 1.34 13.68
C HIS A 104 -11.85 2.65 13.77
N MET A 105 -12.51 3.78 14.00
CA MET A 105 -11.84 5.08 14.24
C MET A 105 -10.94 5.02 15.49
N LYS A 106 -11.44 4.46 16.59
CA LYS A 106 -10.61 4.29 17.81
C LYS A 106 -9.34 3.47 17.54
N LYS A 107 -9.41 2.46 16.68
CA LYS A 107 -8.22 1.69 16.31
C LYS A 107 -7.23 2.51 15.49
N LEU A 108 -7.72 3.31 14.54
CA LEU A 108 -6.87 4.19 13.74
C LEU A 108 -6.23 5.27 14.62
N TRP A 109 -7.00 5.90 15.51
CA TRP A 109 -6.46 6.87 16.48
C TRP A 109 -5.48 6.25 17.47
N GLY A 110 -5.72 5.02 17.92
CA GLY A 110 -4.81 4.28 18.80
C GLY A 110 -3.43 4.05 18.21
N LEU A 111 -3.33 4.05 16.86
CA LEU A 111 -2.07 4.00 16.13
C LEU A 111 -1.53 5.41 15.86
N MET A 112 -2.38 6.30 15.37
CA MET A 112 -1.98 7.61 14.86
C MET A 112 -1.64 8.62 15.97
N ILE A 113 -2.37 8.63 17.10
CA ILE A 113 -2.11 9.59 18.18
C ILE A 113 -0.71 9.42 18.80
N PRO A 114 -0.25 8.20 19.14
CA PRO A 114 1.13 8.02 19.60
C PRO A 114 2.17 8.46 18.56
N GLY A 115 1.95 8.14 17.29
CA GLY A 115 2.81 8.62 16.19
C GLY A 115 2.79 10.13 16.07
N PHE A 116 1.64 10.77 16.23
CA PHE A 116 1.53 12.22 16.24
C PHE A 116 2.30 12.86 17.40
N VAL A 117 2.22 12.29 18.61
CA VAL A 117 3.00 12.76 19.76
C VAL A 117 4.50 12.65 19.49
N VAL A 118 4.96 11.53 18.92
CA VAL A 118 6.38 11.38 18.52
C VAL A 118 6.74 12.41 17.43
N ALA A 119 5.86 12.63 16.44
CA ALA A 119 6.10 13.63 15.40
C ALA A 119 6.24 15.06 15.97
N LEU A 120 5.43 15.41 16.97
CA LEU A 120 5.54 16.71 17.64
C LEU A 120 6.92 16.93 18.25
N PHE A 121 7.52 15.88 18.84
CA PHE A 121 8.86 15.95 19.40
C PHE A 121 9.92 16.35 18.35
N PHE A 122 9.81 15.86 17.11
CA PHE A 122 10.72 16.20 16.02
C PHE A 122 10.37 17.54 15.32
N LEU A 123 9.14 18.04 15.49
CA LEU A 123 8.69 19.31 14.90
C LEU A 123 8.95 20.53 15.80
N ILE A 124 9.30 20.32 17.06
CA ILE A 124 9.68 21.38 17.98
C ILE A 124 11.11 21.84 17.67
N ASP A 125 11.28 23.11 17.41
CA ASP A 125 12.61 23.74 17.48
C ASP A 125 12.98 23.94 18.95
N TRP A 126 13.85 23.09 19.46
CA TRP A 126 14.28 23.07 20.87
C TRP A 126 15.12 24.28 21.28
N HIS A 127 15.65 25.05 20.31
CA HIS A 127 16.38 26.30 20.60
C HIS A 127 15.42 27.47 20.87
N THR A 128 14.34 27.52 20.15
CA THR A 128 13.34 28.59 20.24
C THR A 128 12.08 28.17 20.99
N PHE A 129 11.94 26.89 21.30
CA PHE A 129 10.71 26.25 21.83
C PHE A 129 9.47 26.56 20.97
N THR A 130 9.66 26.70 19.65
CA THR A 130 8.59 26.93 18.70
C THR A 130 8.17 25.66 18.00
N LEU A 131 6.87 25.47 17.80
CA LEU A 131 6.28 24.35 17.08
C LEU A 131 5.82 24.86 15.70
N SER A 132 6.36 24.25 14.63
CA SER A 132 5.98 24.61 13.28
C SER A 132 5.46 23.40 12.51
N PHE A 133 4.26 23.51 11.98
CA PHE A 133 3.68 22.52 11.07
C PHE A 133 3.92 22.84 9.59
N GLY A 134 4.61 23.93 9.27
CA GLY A 134 4.78 24.43 7.91
C GLY A 134 3.42 24.65 7.24
N LYS A 135 3.18 24.00 6.08
CA LYS A 135 1.89 24.04 5.38
C LYS A 135 0.90 22.97 5.88
N SER A 136 1.33 22.07 6.77
CA SER A 136 0.51 20.96 7.22
C SER A 136 -0.59 21.41 8.18
N ASN A 137 -1.75 20.76 8.08
CA ASN A 137 -2.84 20.96 9.01
C ASN A 137 -3.06 19.65 9.83
N PRO A 138 -2.54 19.60 11.07
CA PRO A 138 -2.62 18.40 11.88
C PRO A 138 -4.06 18.00 12.22
N TRP A 139 -4.97 18.94 12.28
CA TRP A 139 -6.38 18.67 12.59
C TRP A 139 -7.08 17.92 11.47
N LEU A 140 -6.76 18.22 10.19
CA LEU A 140 -7.27 17.46 9.04
C LEU A 140 -6.74 16.03 9.05
N THR A 141 -5.48 15.85 9.43
CA THR A 141 -4.87 14.52 9.58
C THR A 141 -5.56 13.73 10.68
N LEU A 142 -5.75 14.30 11.88
CA LEU A 142 -6.40 13.66 13.01
C LEU A 142 -7.89 13.40 12.77
N ALA A 143 -8.56 14.24 11.98
CA ALA A 143 -9.96 14.05 11.57
C ALA A 143 -10.14 13.03 10.43
N PHE A 144 -9.07 12.46 9.88
CA PHE A 144 -9.07 11.59 8.69
C PHE A 144 -9.65 12.26 7.44
N LEU A 145 -9.47 13.56 7.30
CA LEU A 145 -9.96 14.36 6.18
C LEU A 145 -8.86 14.76 5.18
N GLY A 146 -7.61 14.39 5.41
CA GLY A 146 -6.47 14.79 4.60
C GLY A 146 -6.59 14.47 3.11
N ASN A 147 -7.31 13.41 2.73
CA ASN A 147 -7.49 13.02 1.32
C ASN A 147 -8.46 13.94 0.54
N PHE A 148 -9.21 14.79 1.24
CA PHE A 148 -10.15 15.75 0.62
C PHE A 148 -9.51 17.11 0.35
N PHE A 149 -8.26 17.30 0.81
CA PHE A 149 -7.49 18.53 0.65
C PHE A 149 -6.18 18.24 -0.09
N GLU A 150 -5.34 19.25 -0.28
CA GLU A 150 -4.03 19.08 -0.90
C GLU A 150 -3.12 18.22 -0.02
N PHE A 151 -2.28 17.38 -0.64
CA PHE A 151 -1.36 16.50 0.09
C PHE A 151 -0.38 17.24 1.00
N ASP A 152 -0.04 18.48 0.65
CA ASP A 152 0.83 19.34 1.45
C ASP A 152 0.21 19.71 2.81
N THR A 153 -1.10 19.48 2.98
CA THR A 153 -1.78 19.66 4.28
C THR A 153 -1.62 18.47 5.22
N LEU A 154 -1.17 17.32 4.74
CA LEU A 154 -0.88 16.17 5.59
C LEU A 154 0.44 16.39 6.34
N LEU A 155 0.47 16.01 7.61
CA LEU A 155 1.68 16.09 8.42
C LEU A 155 2.80 15.20 7.86
N TYR A 156 2.45 13.99 7.43
CA TYR A 156 3.32 13.09 6.69
C TYR A 156 2.55 12.45 5.53
N GLY A 157 3.15 12.46 4.34
CA GLY A 157 2.53 11.94 3.14
C GLY A 157 1.85 10.56 3.32
N PRO A 158 2.55 9.51 3.80
CA PRO A 158 1.97 8.17 3.98
C PRO A 158 0.73 8.08 4.87
N TRP A 159 0.46 9.09 5.71
CA TRP A 159 -0.72 9.10 6.58
C TRP A 159 -2.06 9.33 5.84
N TRP A 160 -2.02 9.62 4.55
CA TRP A 160 -3.22 9.62 3.69
C TRP A 160 -4.01 8.32 3.76
N PHE A 161 -3.32 7.20 4.03
CA PHE A 161 -3.92 5.87 4.13
C PHE A 161 -4.95 5.74 5.27
N PHE A 162 -4.80 6.48 6.36
CA PHE A 162 -5.78 6.48 7.45
C PHE A 162 -7.14 7.05 7.01
N SER A 163 -7.13 8.15 6.26
CA SER A 163 -8.34 8.74 5.65
C SER A 163 -8.96 7.77 4.65
N LEU A 164 -8.17 7.10 3.84
CA LEU A 164 -8.62 6.07 2.91
C LEU A 164 -9.28 4.90 3.64
N MET A 165 -8.68 4.42 4.74
CA MET A 165 -9.25 3.33 5.53
C MET A 165 -10.60 3.68 6.14
N LEU A 166 -10.79 4.91 6.62
CA LEU A 166 -12.10 5.36 7.10
C LEU A 166 -13.16 5.33 6.00
N GLN A 167 -12.81 5.79 4.78
CA GLN A 167 -13.70 5.71 3.62
C GLN A 167 -14.09 4.26 3.31
N PHE A 168 -13.13 3.32 3.37
CA PHE A 168 -13.42 1.89 3.16
C PHE A 168 -14.29 1.28 4.25
N TYR A 169 -14.12 1.69 5.50
CA TYR A 169 -15.01 1.23 6.58
C TYR A 169 -16.44 1.73 6.37
N LEU A 170 -16.62 2.99 5.96
CA LEU A 170 -17.92 3.54 5.59
C LEU A 170 -18.53 2.76 4.41
N LEU A 171 -17.78 2.60 3.33
CA LEU A 171 -18.21 1.92 2.13
C LEU A 171 -18.56 0.45 2.41
N TYR A 172 -17.72 -0.25 3.18
CA TYR A 172 -18.02 -1.63 3.57
C TYR A 172 -19.31 -1.71 4.38
N ARG A 173 -19.48 -0.89 5.42
CA ARG A 173 -20.60 -1.00 6.33
C ARG A 173 -21.93 -0.55 5.71
N LEU A 174 -21.93 0.51 4.88
CA LEU A 174 -23.10 1.07 4.26
C LEU A 174 -23.51 0.31 2.99
N VAL A 175 -22.55 -0.19 2.23
CA VAL A 175 -22.75 -0.75 0.91
C VAL A 175 -22.50 -2.26 0.91
N PHE A 176 -21.28 -2.71 1.05
CA PHE A 176 -20.91 -4.10 0.79
C PHE A 176 -21.42 -5.09 1.83
N TYR A 177 -21.53 -4.72 3.08
CA TYR A 177 -22.15 -5.55 4.10
C TYR A 177 -23.65 -5.74 3.89
N ARG A 178 -24.32 -4.72 3.34
CA ARG A 178 -25.77 -4.74 3.07
C ARG A 178 -26.10 -5.45 1.75
N TRP A 179 -25.35 -5.12 0.70
CA TRP A 179 -25.53 -5.69 -0.64
C TRP A 179 -24.40 -6.68 -0.95
N ARG A 180 -24.65 -7.95 -0.62
CA ARG A 180 -23.63 -9.01 -0.77
C ARG A 180 -23.58 -9.62 -2.17
N ASN A 181 -24.32 -9.08 -3.14
CA ASN A 181 -24.32 -9.55 -4.51
C ASN A 181 -22.96 -9.30 -5.17
N PRO A 182 -22.26 -10.33 -5.66
CA PRO A 182 -20.97 -10.18 -6.31
C PRO A 182 -21.04 -9.33 -7.58
N LEU A 183 -22.11 -9.41 -8.37
CA LEU A 183 -22.27 -8.59 -9.57
C LEU A 183 -22.34 -7.10 -9.23
N PHE A 184 -22.99 -6.74 -8.13
CA PHE A 184 -23.05 -5.35 -7.68
C PHE A 184 -21.67 -4.83 -7.30
N LEU A 185 -20.89 -5.61 -6.55
CA LEU A 185 -19.52 -5.26 -6.18
C LEU A 185 -18.64 -5.01 -7.42
N TRP A 186 -18.67 -5.94 -8.38
CA TRP A 186 -17.86 -5.83 -9.60
C TRP A 186 -18.33 -4.72 -10.54
N ARG A 187 -19.63 -4.41 -10.58
CA ARG A 187 -20.15 -3.22 -11.31
C ARG A 187 -19.58 -1.92 -10.75
N LEU A 188 -19.46 -1.80 -9.42
CA LEU A 188 -18.81 -0.63 -8.79
C LEU A 188 -17.32 -0.56 -9.11
N VAL A 189 -16.62 -1.70 -9.15
CA VAL A 189 -15.21 -1.76 -9.58
C VAL A 189 -15.06 -1.28 -11.02
N VAL A 190 -15.88 -1.80 -11.94
CA VAL A 190 -15.86 -1.38 -13.35
C VAL A 190 -16.14 0.12 -13.47
N LEU A 191 -17.15 0.63 -12.78
CA LEU A 191 -17.45 2.06 -12.75
C LEU A 191 -16.25 2.89 -12.26
N SER A 192 -15.59 2.45 -11.19
CA SER A 192 -14.38 3.09 -10.66
C SER A 192 -13.25 3.13 -11.69
N LEU A 193 -12.98 2.01 -12.38
CA LEU A 193 -11.96 1.93 -13.43
C LEU A 193 -12.28 2.84 -14.62
N VAL A 194 -13.54 2.86 -15.05
CA VAL A 194 -14.02 3.74 -16.13
C VAL A 194 -13.88 5.21 -15.73
N LEU A 195 -14.24 5.57 -14.51
CA LEU A 195 -14.07 6.95 -14.01
C LEU A 195 -12.62 7.38 -13.98
N MET A 196 -11.69 6.51 -13.56
CA MET A 196 -10.27 6.81 -13.59
C MET A 196 -9.72 6.93 -15.00
N TRP A 197 -10.16 6.04 -15.90
CA TRP A 197 -9.80 6.11 -17.32
C TRP A 197 -10.28 7.41 -17.95
N TRP A 198 -11.56 7.76 -17.74
CA TRP A 198 -12.14 9.00 -18.22
C TRP A 198 -11.46 10.24 -17.64
N ALA A 199 -11.17 10.26 -16.34
CA ALA A 199 -10.50 11.38 -15.70
C ALA A 199 -9.09 11.64 -16.27
N ASN A 200 -8.38 10.58 -16.71
CA ASN A 200 -7.10 10.73 -17.37
C ASN A 200 -7.25 11.31 -18.80
N ASP A 201 -8.27 10.86 -19.54
CA ASP A 201 -8.53 11.32 -20.90
C ASP A 201 -8.98 12.78 -20.94
N VAL A 202 -9.94 13.14 -20.08
CA VAL A 202 -10.43 14.54 -19.95
C VAL A 202 -9.29 15.49 -19.61
N HIS A 203 -8.35 15.08 -18.78
CA HIS A 203 -7.19 15.87 -18.47
C HIS A 203 -6.33 16.16 -19.71
N LEU A 204 -6.09 15.18 -20.57
CA LEU A 204 -5.34 15.34 -21.81
C LEU A 204 -6.01 16.33 -22.78
N GLN A 205 -7.34 16.38 -22.78
CA GLN A 205 -8.12 17.27 -23.68
C GLN A 205 -8.26 18.70 -23.15
N LEU A 206 -8.40 18.89 -21.85
CA LEU A 206 -8.76 20.18 -21.26
C LEU A 206 -7.57 21.00 -20.75
N SER A 207 -6.34 20.48 -20.84
CA SER A 207 -5.12 21.14 -20.27
C SER A 207 -5.28 21.60 -18.81
N ILE A 208 -6.29 21.07 -18.12
CA ILE A 208 -6.46 21.28 -16.68
C ILE A 208 -5.25 20.66 -15.99
N SER A 209 -4.65 21.38 -15.08
CA SER A 209 -3.42 20.92 -14.43
C SER A 209 -3.57 19.47 -13.99
N GLN A 210 -2.60 18.66 -14.37
CA GLN A 210 -2.54 17.16 -14.26
C GLN A 210 -2.96 16.61 -12.91
N SER A 211 -2.99 17.46 -11.93
CA SER A 211 -3.03 17.05 -10.56
C SER A 211 -4.43 16.83 -10.01
N SER A 212 -5.50 17.41 -10.62
CA SER A 212 -6.69 17.52 -9.79
C SER A 212 -7.61 16.31 -9.83
N LEU A 213 -8.23 15.97 -10.98
CA LEU A 213 -9.36 15.01 -10.95
C LEU A 213 -8.92 13.56 -10.76
N LEU A 214 -7.99 13.07 -11.60
CA LEU A 214 -7.49 11.70 -11.48
C LEU A 214 -6.84 11.46 -10.12
N ARG A 215 -6.05 12.42 -9.64
CA ARG A 215 -5.42 12.35 -8.32
C ARG A 215 -6.46 12.29 -7.20
N TYR A 216 -7.51 13.14 -7.20
CA TYR A 216 -8.57 13.08 -6.19
C TYR A 216 -9.32 11.74 -6.20
N ILE A 217 -9.57 11.18 -7.36
CA ILE A 217 -10.16 9.83 -7.46
C ILE A 217 -9.17 8.80 -6.89
N ARG A 218 -7.89 8.87 -7.25
CA ARG A 218 -6.86 7.92 -6.83
C ARG A 218 -6.55 7.95 -5.33
N VAL A 219 -6.67 9.09 -4.66
CA VAL A 219 -6.48 9.15 -3.19
C VAL A 219 -7.72 8.70 -2.40
N SER A 220 -8.84 8.49 -3.08
CA SER A 220 -10.10 8.07 -2.46
C SER A 220 -10.33 6.56 -2.53
N ALA A 221 -11.36 6.08 -1.82
CA ALA A 221 -11.78 4.69 -1.89
C ALA A 221 -12.19 4.24 -3.31
N LEU A 222 -12.60 5.18 -4.17
CA LEU A 222 -12.90 4.86 -5.58
C LEU A 222 -11.63 4.43 -6.32
N GLY A 223 -10.55 5.16 -6.21
CA GLY A 223 -9.30 4.83 -6.91
C GLY A 223 -8.62 3.55 -6.42
N HIS A 224 -8.97 3.09 -5.23
CA HIS A 224 -8.41 1.90 -4.61
C HIS A 224 -9.44 0.76 -4.41
N LEU A 225 -10.59 0.84 -5.10
CA LEU A 225 -11.67 -0.11 -4.92
C LEU A 225 -11.30 -1.54 -5.37
N LEU A 226 -10.53 -1.67 -6.45
CA LEU A 226 -10.16 -2.96 -7.04
C LEU A 226 -9.49 -3.92 -6.03
N PRO A 227 -8.37 -3.59 -5.36
CA PRO A 227 -7.72 -4.50 -4.42
C PRO A 227 -8.60 -4.82 -3.22
N PHE A 228 -9.37 -3.87 -2.72
CA PHE A 228 -10.31 -4.09 -1.62
C PHE A 228 -11.45 -5.05 -2.01
N ALA A 229 -12.02 -4.90 -3.20
CA ALA A 229 -13.05 -5.77 -3.74
C ALA A 229 -12.55 -7.20 -4.01
N ILE A 230 -11.30 -7.35 -4.48
CA ILE A 230 -10.66 -8.67 -4.61
C ILE A 230 -10.59 -9.33 -3.23
N GLY A 231 -10.20 -8.60 -2.18
CA GLY A 231 -10.18 -9.11 -0.81
C GLY A 231 -11.55 -9.58 -0.32
N ILE A 232 -12.60 -8.77 -0.53
CA ILE A 232 -13.99 -9.13 -0.21
C ILE A 232 -14.40 -10.39 -0.96
N SER A 233 -14.19 -10.43 -2.28
CA SER A 233 -14.59 -11.56 -3.13
C SER A 233 -13.86 -12.84 -2.71
N THR A 234 -12.55 -12.77 -2.51
CA THR A 234 -11.74 -13.91 -2.06
C THR A 234 -12.24 -14.47 -0.72
N ALA A 235 -12.57 -13.60 0.25
CA ALA A 235 -13.09 -14.03 1.53
C ALA A 235 -14.49 -14.66 1.42
N ARG A 236 -15.38 -14.09 0.60
CA ARG A 236 -16.73 -14.62 0.37
C ARG A 236 -16.70 -15.99 -0.32
N GLU A 237 -15.79 -16.18 -1.29
CA GLU A 237 -15.57 -17.42 -2.00
C GLU A 237 -14.82 -18.46 -1.14
N SER A 238 -14.02 -17.99 -0.17
CA SER A 238 -13.27 -18.88 0.71
C SER A 238 -14.23 -19.76 1.52
N GLY A 239 -14.08 -21.08 1.37
CA GLY A 239 -14.96 -22.05 2.01
C GLY A 239 -16.05 -22.60 1.10
N ARG A 240 -16.16 -22.21 -0.18
CA ARG A 240 -16.97 -22.95 -1.13
C ARG A 240 -16.49 -24.39 -1.21
N VAL A 241 -17.43 -25.34 -1.06
CA VAL A 241 -17.14 -26.77 -0.96
C VAL A 241 -16.25 -27.24 -2.11
N LYS A 242 -16.54 -26.84 -3.35
CA LYS A 242 -15.75 -27.22 -4.53
C LYS A 242 -14.30 -26.72 -4.46
N LEU A 243 -14.06 -25.50 -3.97
CA LEU A 243 -12.72 -24.93 -3.85
C LEU A 243 -11.90 -25.63 -2.77
N VAL A 244 -12.55 -25.98 -1.65
CA VAL A 244 -11.94 -26.73 -0.54
C VAL A 244 -11.61 -28.14 -0.97
N GLN A 245 -12.51 -28.81 -1.67
CA GLN A 245 -12.30 -30.16 -2.22
C GLN A 245 -11.15 -30.16 -3.23
N TRP A 246 -11.13 -29.22 -4.17
CA TRP A 246 -10.04 -29.08 -5.12
C TRP A 246 -8.70 -28.86 -4.41
N HIS A 247 -8.66 -27.97 -3.44
CA HIS A 247 -7.43 -27.66 -2.68
C HIS A 247 -6.91 -28.89 -1.91
N LYS A 248 -7.80 -29.74 -1.38
CA LYS A 248 -7.44 -30.98 -0.70
C LYS A 248 -6.97 -32.05 -1.68
N ALA A 249 -7.58 -32.14 -2.87
CA ALA A 249 -7.26 -33.13 -3.89
C ALA A 249 -6.00 -32.78 -4.70
N CYS A 250 -5.66 -31.49 -4.79
CA CYS A 250 -4.54 -31.02 -5.60
C CYS A 250 -3.19 -31.33 -4.92
N PRO A 251 -2.27 -32.02 -5.61
CA PRO A 251 -0.93 -32.34 -5.09
C PRO A 251 -0.16 -31.06 -4.71
N ASN A 252 0.66 -31.14 -3.66
CA ASN A 252 1.47 -30.01 -3.21
C ASN A 252 2.40 -29.46 -4.31
N SER A 253 2.98 -30.36 -5.12
CA SER A 253 3.83 -29.99 -6.27
C SER A 253 3.07 -29.12 -7.28
N LEU A 254 1.86 -29.54 -7.67
CA LEU A 254 1.03 -28.77 -8.60
C LEU A 254 0.61 -27.43 -8.02
N ARG A 255 0.25 -27.36 -6.74
CA ARG A 255 -0.05 -26.09 -6.06
C ARG A 255 1.13 -25.14 -6.07
N ASN A 256 2.34 -25.64 -5.80
CA ASN A 256 3.56 -24.83 -5.84
C ASN A 256 3.87 -24.35 -7.26
N ILE A 257 3.72 -25.20 -8.27
CA ILE A 257 3.90 -24.81 -9.68
C ILE A 257 2.90 -23.69 -10.04
N LEU A 258 1.62 -23.88 -9.74
CA LEU A 258 0.60 -22.84 -9.99
C LEU A 258 0.89 -21.55 -9.24
N ALA A 259 1.37 -21.62 -8.01
CA ALA A 259 1.75 -20.46 -7.22
C ALA A 259 2.95 -19.73 -7.86
N ILE A 260 3.98 -20.44 -8.32
CA ILE A 260 5.12 -19.85 -9.04
C ILE A 260 4.65 -19.19 -10.33
N LEU A 261 3.89 -19.91 -11.14
CA LEU A 261 3.40 -19.37 -12.42
C LEU A 261 2.52 -18.13 -12.22
N THR A 262 1.64 -18.13 -11.21
CA THR A 262 0.79 -16.97 -10.89
C THR A 262 1.63 -15.78 -10.42
N SER A 263 2.65 -16.04 -9.58
CA SER A 263 3.55 -14.99 -9.10
C SER A 263 4.38 -14.40 -10.24
N LEU A 264 4.97 -15.22 -11.10
CA LEU A 264 5.72 -14.77 -12.27
C LEU A 264 4.84 -13.98 -13.24
N LEU A 265 3.65 -14.50 -13.55
CA LEU A 265 2.68 -13.79 -14.39
C LEU A 265 2.31 -12.42 -13.77
N GLY A 266 2.07 -12.37 -12.46
CA GLY A 266 1.81 -11.13 -11.75
C GLY A 266 2.95 -10.12 -11.90
N VAL A 267 4.20 -10.55 -11.75
CA VAL A 267 5.39 -9.69 -11.94
C VAL A 267 5.49 -9.19 -13.40
N VAL A 268 5.32 -10.07 -14.38
CA VAL A 268 5.38 -9.70 -15.81
C VAL A 268 4.29 -8.69 -16.16
N LEU A 269 3.05 -8.93 -15.71
CA LEU A 269 1.93 -8.01 -15.94
C LEU A 269 2.11 -6.68 -15.22
N LEU A 270 2.68 -6.70 -14.00
CA LEU A 270 3.00 -5.50 -13.24
C LEU A 270 4.07 -4.67 -13.97
N TYR A 271 5.12 -5.30 -14.46
CA TYR A 271 6.13 -4.65 -15.30
C TYR A 271 5.51 -4.07 -16.57
N TYR A 272 4.69 -4.83 -17.30
CA TYR A 272 4.02 -4.36 -18.51
C TYR A 272 3.06 -3.19 -18.23
N SER A 273 2.39 -3.21 -17.11
CA SER A 273 1.45 -2.14 -16.71
C SER A 273 2.14 -0.78 -16.55
N ALA A 274 3.43 -0.76 -16.27
CA ALA A 274 4.19 0.47 -16.13
C ALA A 274 4.37 1.26 -17.43
N PHE A 275 4.14 0.64 -18.60
CA PHE A 275 4.23 1.29 -19.91
C PHE A 275 2.89 1.84 -20.43
N HIS A 276 1.76 1.34 -19.93
CA HIS A 276 0.45 1.61 -20.50
C HIS A 276 -0.58 1.96 -19.42
N PHE A 277 -1.15 3.16 -19.51
CA PHE A 277 -2.13 3.66 -18.52
C PHE A 277 -3.30 2.70 -18.28
N THR A 278 -3.91 2.15 -19.31
CA THR A 278 -5.04 1.23 -19.16
C THR A 278 -4.67 -0.01 -18.34
N PHE A 279 -3.46 -0.58 -18.59
CA PHE A 279 -2.96 -1.70 -17.79
C PHE A 279 -2.56 -1.29 -16.38
N TRP A 280 -2.06 -0.06 -16.20
CA TRP A 280 -1.73 0.48 -14.88
C TRP A 280 -2.93 0.54 -13.94
N LEU A 281 -4.15 0.73 -14.45
CA LEU A 281 -5.37 0.66 -13.66
C LEU A 281 -5.57 -0.72 -13.00
N PHE A 282 -5.02 -1.78 -13.60
CA PHE A 282 -5.07 -3.15 -13.09
C PHE A 282 -3.82 -3.55 -12.28
N SER A 283 -2.83 -2.67 -12.15
CA SER A 283 -1.60 -2.96 -11.41
C SER A 283 -1.83 -3.47 -9.97
N PRO A 284 -2.90 -3.03 -9.22
CA PRO A 284 -3.21 -3.61 -7.92
C PRO A 284 -3.56 -5.12 -7.97
N LEU A 285 -4.24 -5.57 -9.03
CA LEU A 285 -4.50 -6.99 -9.26
C LEU A 285 -3.19 -7.75 -9.52
N PHE A 286 -2.32 -7.20 -10.36
CA PHE A 286 -1.05 -7.82 -10.71
C PHE A 286 -0.11 -7.91 -9.50
N ALA A 287 -0.11 -6.89 -8.63
CA ALA A 287 0.62 -6.94 -7.37
C ALA A 287 0.09 -8.04 -6.43
N ILE A 288 -1.23 -8.21 -6.33
CA ILE A 288 -1.85 -9.29 -5.56
C ILE A 288 -1.46 -10.66 -6.16
N MET A 289 -1.48 -10.81 -7.48
CA MET A 289 -1.04 -12.03 -8.18
C MET A 289 0.45 -12.32 -7.94
N ALA A 290 1.29 -11.30 -7.87
CA ALA A 290 2.73 -11.45 -7.63
C ALA A 290 3.03 -11.89 -6.18
N VAL A 291 2.29 -11.39 -5.19
CA VAL A 291 2.65 -11.53 -3.76
C VAL A 291 1.84 -12.60 -3.03
N VAL A 292 0.53 -12.71 -3.26
CA VAL A 292 -0.32 -13.65 -2.48
C VAL A 292 0.10 -15.12 -2.62
N PRO A 293 0.57 -15.62 -3.78
CA PRO A 293 1.04 -17.01 -3.90
C PRO A 293 2.21 -17.39 -2.98
N TRP A 294 2.96 -16.40 -2.45
CA TRP A 294 4.04 -16.67 -1.49
C TRP A 294 3.55 -17.32 -0.19
N THR A 295 2.27 -17.17 0.15
CA THR A 295 1.65 -17.93 1.25
C THR A 295 1.69 -19.46 1.03
N THR A 296 1.68 -19.90 -0.24
CA THR A 296 1.81 -21.30 -0.62
C THR A 296 3.27 -21.73 -0.72
N LEU A 297 4.15 -20.84 -1.22
CA LEU A 297 5.56 -21.16 -1.46
C LEU A 297 6.38 -21.18 -0.18
N LEU A 298 6.15 -20.23 0.73
CA LEU A 298 6.85 -20.13 2.00
C LEU A 298 6.14 -20.96 3.09
N GLN A 299 6.16 -22.29 2.96
CA GLN A 299 5.56 -23.18 3.97
C GLN A 299 6.49 -23.48 5.15
N ARG A 300 7.82 -23.35 4.98
CA ARG A 300 8.81 -23.64 6.03
C ARG A 300 8.78 -22.53 7.08
N PRO A 301 8.56 -22.86 8.38
CA PRO A 301 8.46 -21.86 9.45
C PRO A 301 9.67 -20.92 9.52
N ALA A 302 10.88 -21.44 9.35
CA ALA A 302 12.11 -20.64 9.39
C ALA A 302 12.16 -19.55 8.32
N LEU A 303 11.61 -19.79 7.12
CA LEU A 303 11.56 -18.79 6.04
C LEU A 303 10.46 -17.74 6.27
N ARG A 304 9.42 -18.10 7.03
CA ARG A 304 8.28 -17.21 7.31
C ARG A 304 8.52 -16.29 8.49
N LEU A 305 9.26 -16.75 9.50
CA LEU A 305 9.37 -16.11 10.81
C LEU A 305 9.76 -14.63 10.70
N GLY A 306 10.74 -14.33 9.89
CA GLY A 306 11.18 -12.93 9.67
C GLY A 306 10.07 -12.06 9.07
N TRP A 307 9.40 -12.53 8.02
CA TRP A 307 8.32 -11.81 7.37
C TRP A 307 7.09 -11.63 8.28
N GLU A 308 6.74 -12.67 9.03
CA GLU A 308 5.61 -12.63 9.98
C GLU A 308 5.88 -11.63 11.10
N HIS A 309 7.12 -11.54 11.54
CA HIS A 309 7.55 -10.58 12.55
C HIS A 309 7.35 -9.13 12.05
N TRP A 310 7.85 -8.80 10.87
CA TRP A 310 7.58 -7.51 10.23
C TRP A 310 6.07 -7.25 10.04
N GLY A 311 5.34 -8.28 9.66
CA GLY A 311 3.88 -8.18 9.48
C GLY A 311 3.11 -7.95 10.77
N PHE A 312 3.59 -8.48 11.89
CA PHE A 312 2.99 -8.25 13.20
C PHE A 312 3.05 -6.77 13.59
N TYR A 313 4.21 -6.14 13.38
CA TYR A 313 4.43 -4.72 13.68
C TYR A 313 4.03 -3.77 12.52
N SER A 314 3.54 -4.28 11.42
CA SER A 314 3.29 -3.51 10.20
C SER A 314 2.47 -2.23 10.40
N SER A 315 1.52 -2.22 11.34
CA SER A 315 0.69 -1.05 11.62
C SER A 315 1.47 0.06 12.33
N ALA A 316 2.36 -0.31 13.28
CA ALA A 316 3.25 0.65 13.94
C ALA A 316 4.28 1.17 12.95
N LEU A 317 4.93 0.28 12.20
CA LEU A 317 5.88 0.63 11.14
C LEU A 317 5.28 1.61 10.14
N PHE A 318 4.01 1.42 9.76
CA PHE A 318 3.33 2.32 8.85
C PHE A 318 3.18 3.74 9.42
N VAL A 319 3.00 3.87 10.72
CA VAL A 319 2.88 5.17 11.41
C VAL A 319 4.24 5.85 11.57
N TYR A 320 5.25 5.10 12.01
CA TYR A 320 6.53 5.68 12.45
C TYR A 320 7.54 5.86 11.32
N HIS A 321 7.52 5.01 10.27
CA HIS A 321 8.53 5.11 9.22
C HIS A 321 8.61 6.49 8.52
N PRO A 322 7.53 7.26 8.28
CA PRO A 322 7.67 8.56 7.63
C PRO A 322 8.31 9.61 8.54
N ILE A 323 8.14 9.46 9.87
CA ILE A 323 8.77 10.33 10.86
C ILE A 323 10.27 10.09 10.83
N ILE A 324 10.69 8.82 11.00
CA ILE A 324 12.11 8.43 11.02
C ILE A 324 12.78 8.68 9.67
N ARG A 325 12.03 8.48 8.57
CA ARG A 325 12.51 8.84 7.24
C ARG A 325 12.90 10.32 7.15
N ALA A 326 12.10 11.22 7.69
CA ALA A 326 12.39 12.66 7.66
C ALA A 326 13.75 12.98 8.30
N GLU A 327 14.11 12.29 9.38
CA GLU A 327 15.37 12.48 10.08
C GLU A 327 16.58 11.84 9.34
N ILE A 328 16.35 10.71 8.67
CA ILE A 328 17.43 9.97 8.00
C ILE A 328 17.69 10.46 6.57
N LEU A 329 16.67 10.98 5.91
CA LEU A 329 16.70 11.37 4.50
C LEU A 329 17.85 12.35 4.15
N PRO A 330 18.16 13.39 4.94
CA PRO A 330 19.26 14.30 4.61
C PRO A 330 20.61 13.58 4.50
N ARG A 331 20.90 12.64 5.44
CA ARG A 331 22.13 11.83 5.43
C ARG A 331 22.15 10.87 4.24
N ALA A 332 21.05 10.16 3.99
CA ALA A 332 20.93 9.24 2.87
C ALA A 332 21.07 9.96 1.51
N THR A 333 20.52 11.16 1.39
CA THR A 333 20.63 12.03 0.20
C THR A 333 22.07 12.44 -0.06
N GLN A 334 22.80 12.87 0.98
CA GLN A 334 24.22 13.24 0.85
C GLN A 334 25.09 12.04 0.46
N ALA A 335 24.85 10.88 1.07
CA ALA A 335 25.56 9.64 0.75
C ALA A 335 25.29 9.22 -0.70
N ALA A 336 24.05 9.23 -1.16
CA ALA A 336 23.69 8.90 -2.53
C ALA A 336 24.31 9.88 -3.53
N ALA A 337 24.33 11.18 -3.24
CA ALA A 337 24.94 12.20 -4.10
C ALA A 337 26.47 12.02 -4.24
N ARG A 338 27.13 11.47 -3.23
CA ARG A 338 28.57 11.21 -3.21
C ARG A 338 28.96 9.80 -3.65
N ASN A 339 28.00 8.95 -4.01
CA ASN A 339 28.15 7.52 -4.25
C ASN A 339 28.81 6.78 -3.05
N ASP A 340 28.58 7.27 -1.83
CA ASP A 340 29.05 6.62 -0.60
C ASP A 340 28.10 5.46 -0.24
N VAL A 341 28.35 4.30 -0.85
CA VAL A 341 27.52 3.09 -0.70
C VAL A 341 27.47 2.60 0.74
N ALA A 342 28.58 2.74 1.50
CA ALA A 342 28.63 2.31 2.89
C ALA A 342 27.71 3.17 3.77
N THR A 343 27.82 4.50 3.69
CA THR A 343 26.97 5.42 4.46
C THR A 343 25.50 5.32 4.03
N LEU A 344 25.24 5.12 2.73
CA LEU A 344 23.88 4.88 2.25
C LEU A 344 23.30 3.57 2.81
N GLY A 345 24.07 2.48 2.76
CA GLY A 345 23.68 1.19 3.32
C GLY A 345 23.38 1.29 4.83
N TRP A 346 24.23 1.94 5.59
CA TRP A 346 24.00 2.21 7.02
C TRP A 346 22.76 3.07 7.26
N SER A 347 22.49 4.06 6.42
CA SER A 347 21.28 4.90 6.51
C SER A 347 20.01 4.07 6.30
N ILE A 348 20.02 3.12 5.36
CA ILE A 348 18.89 2.21 5.13
C ILE A 348 18.72 1.25 6.32
N VAL A 349 19.79 0.65 6.81
CA VAL A 349 19.75 -0.23 7.99
C VAL A 349 19.22 0.52 9.20
N LEU A 350 19.72 1.73 9.45
CA LEU A 350 19.27 2.58 10.55
C LEU A 350 17.79 2.95 10.41
N PHE A 351 17.35 3.29 9.19
CA PHE A 351 15.94 3.55 8.91
C PHE A 351 15.05 2.35 9.24
N LEU A 352 15.43 1.16 8.80
CA LEU A 352 14.67 -0.06 9.06
C LEU A 352 14.66 -0.42 10.55
N THR A 353 15.79 -0.26 11.25
CA THR A 353 15.91 -0.62 12.66
C THR A 353 15.25 0.37 13.60
N LEU A 354 15.31 1.67 13.33
CA LEU A 354 14.65 2.69 14.16
C LEU A 354 13.13 2.73 13.94
N ALA A 355 12.68 2.40 12.72
CA ALA A 355 11.26 2.31 12.44
C ALA A 355 10.63 1.06 13.06
N TYR A 356 11.43 0.03 13.33
CA TYR A 356 11.06 -1.21 13.98
C TYR A 356 11.01 -1.06 15.51
#